data_4a47eee358d18e64706a0883c2577f89
#
_entry.id   4a47eee358d18e64706a0883c2577f89
#
_cell.length_a   1.000
_cell.length_b   1.000
_cell.length_c   1.000
_cell.angle_alpha   90.00
_cell.angle_beta   90.00
_cell.angle_gamma   90.00
#
_symmetry.space_group_name_H-M   'P 1'
#
loop_
_entity.id
_entity.type
_entity.pdbx_description
1 polymer ?
#
loop_
_entity_poly.entity_id
_entity_poly.type
_entity_poly.pdbx_seq_one_letter_code
_entity_poly.pdbx_strand_id
1 'polypeptide(L)'
;MPRVLVVDDQADVRTIISIVLRIHHFEIVEAESAASALKLFELASFDLAIVDILLQGTNGSDLITALRRRMPGLPVVAISGMDALDFLPETPELSDVVCLQKPFRPQDLMRAIEAAQGSLRQSAVAAAAR
;
A
#
# COMPACT_ATOMS: atom_id res chain seq x y z
N MET A 1 7.30 16.39 0.76
CA MET A 1 7.61 14.96 0.52
C MET A 1 6.36 14.12 0.72
N PRO A 2 6.04 13.24 -0.23
CA PRO A 2 4.91 12.35 0.00
C PRO A 2 5.19 11.39 1.16
N ARG A 3 4.17 11.12 1.94
CA ARG A 3 4.26 10.26 3.13
C ARG A 3 3.64 8.91 2.84
N VAL A 4 4.41 7.85 3.11
CA VAL A 4 4.03 6.47 2.83
C VAL A 4 3.89 5.69 4.13
N LEU A 5 2.77 5.00 4.28
CA LEU A 5 2.57 4.04 5.36
C LEU A 5 3.01 2.66 4.86
N VAL A 6 3.98 2.05 5.54
CA VAL A 6 4.49 0.71 5.20
C VAL A 6 4.08 -0.26 6.30
N VAL A 7 3.26 -1.24 5.96
CA VAL A 7 2.72 -2.21 6.91
C VAL A 7 3.21 -3.61 6.55
N ASP A 8 4.05 -4.17 7.39
CA ASP A 8 4.57 -5.53 7.23
C ASP A 8 5.04 -6.00 8.61
N ASP A 9 4.75 -7.23 8.98
CA ASP A 9 5.19 -7.80 10.26
C ASP A 9 6.67 -8.20 10.26
N GLN A 10 7.30 -8.27 9.08
CA GLN A 10 8.71 -8.59 8.93
C GLN A 10 9.55 -7.32 8.88
N ALA A 11 10.39 -7.12 9.90
CA ALA A 11 11.24 -5.92 10.02
C ALA A 11 12.20 -5.78 8.83
N ASP A 12 12.73 -6.88 8.32
CA ASP A 12 13.66 -6.90 7.17
C ASP A 12 13.00 -6.30 5.93
N VAL A 13 11.75 -6.67 5.66
CA VAL A 13 11.00 -6.19 4.50
C VAL A 13 10.73 -4.70 4.65
N ARG A 14 10.30 -4.25 5.82
CA ARG A 14 10.08 -2.82 6.08
C ARG A 14 11.37 -2.02 5.88
N THR A 15 12.51 -2.54 6.34
CA THR A 15 13.81 -1.87 6.19
C THR A 15 14.18 -1.71 4.71
N ILE A 16 14.02 -2.76 3.91
CA ILE A 16 14.34 -2.72 2.47
C ILE A 16 13.45 -1.70 1.77
N ILE A 17 12.14 -1.74 2.02
CA ILE A 17 11.20 -0.80 1.43
C ILE A 17 11.56 0.64 1.83
N SER A 18 11.85 0.86 3.10
CA SER A 18 12.18 2.20 3.61
C SER A 18 13.44 2.76 2.96
N ILE A 19 14.48 1.94 2.78
CA ILE A 19 15.72 2.37 2.13
C ILE A 19 15.44 2.81 0.69
N VAL A 20 14.71 2.00 -0.07
CA VAL A 20 14.40 2.32 -1.47
C VAL A 20 13.58 3.60 -1.58
N LEU A 21 12.56 3.73 -0.75
CA LEU A 21 11.66 4.89 -0.82
C LEU A 21 12.34 6.18 -0.38
N ARG A 22 13.22 6.13 0.61
CA ARG A 22 13.98 7.31 1.04
C ARG A 22 14.91 7.82 -0.05
N ILE A 23 15.50 6.92 -0.83
CA ILE A 23 16.31 7.30 -1.99
C ILE A 23 15.47 8.10 -2.99
N HIS A 24 14.17 7.78 -3.11
CA HIS A 24 13.24 8.45 -4.01
C HIS A 24 12.45 9.59 -3.33
N HIS A 25 12.93 10.08 -2.19
CA HIS A 25 12.42 11.26 -1.48
C HIS A 25 11.00 11.08 -0.90
N PHE A 26 10.66 9.87 -0.48
CA PHE A 26 9.44 9.61 0.28
C PHE A 26 9.74 9.69 1.79
N GLU A 27 8.77 10.21 2.54
CA GLU A 27 8.76 10.11 4.00
C GLU A 27 8.07 8.81 4.40
N ILE A 28 8.71 8.01 5.26
CA ILE A 28 8.23 6.67 5.60
C ILE A 28 7.76 6.61 7.03
N VAL A 29 6.58 6.02 7.24
CA VAL A 29 6.09 5.64 8.56
C VAL A 29 5.83 4.14 8.53
N GLU A 30 6.48 3.40 9.42
CA GLU A 30 6.40 1.95 9.47
C GLU A 30 5.39 1.49 10.52
N ALA A 31 4.64 0.44 10.20
CA ALA A 31 3.74 -0.25 11.11
C ALA A 31 3.98 -1.74 11.02
N GLU A 32 4.02 -2.43 12.16
CA GLU A 32 4.24 -3.87 12.22
C GLU A 32 2.95 -4.67 12.26
N SER A 33 1.81 -4.01 12.41
CA SER A 33 0.51 -4.66 12.54
C SER A 33 -0.60 -3.79 11.99
N ALA A 34 -1.76 -4.39 11.75
CA ALA A 34 -2.95 -3.66 11.35
C ALA A 34 -3.38 -2.65 12.42
N ALA A 35 -3.29 -3.02 13.69
CA ALA A 35 -3.68 -2.14 14.79
C ALA A 35 -2.80 -0.89 14.86
N SER A 36 -1.48 -1.06 14.75
CA SER A 36 -0.57 0.10 14.75
C SER A 36 -0.75 0.95 13.49
N ALA A 37 -1.00 0.33 12.34
CA ALA A 37 -1.27 1.05 11.09
C ALA A 37 -2.49 1.94 11.20
N LEU A 38 -3.59 1.43 11.74
CA LEU A 38 -4.82 2.20 11.93
C LEU A 38 -4.61 3.38 12.88
N LYS A 39 -3.87 3.17 13.95
CA LYS A 39 -3.52 4.24 14.90
C LYS A 39 -2.73 5.36 14.22
N LEU A 40 -1.71 4.99 13.46
CA LEU A 40 -0.88 5.96 12.74
C LEU A 40 -1.68 6.70 11.68
N PHE A 41 -2.60 6.01 11.03
CA PHE A 41 -3.46 6.59 9.99
C PHE A 41 -4.41 7.64 10.56
N GLU A 42 -4.81 7.51 11.83
CA GLU A 42 -5.62 8.52 12.52
C GLU A 42 -4.83 9.77 12.89
N LEU A 43 -3.53 9.63 13.12
CA LEU A 43 -2.68 10.71 13.63
C LEU A 43 -2.03 11.54 12.53
N ALA A 44 -2.00 11.06 11.30
CA ALA A 44 -1.31 11.73 10.19
C ALA A 44 -2.00 11.46 8.88
N SER A 45 -1.69 12.27 7.87
CA SER A 45 -2.17 12.03 6.50
C SER A 45 -1.12 11.27 5.70
N PHE A 46 -1.57 10.44 4.76
CA PHE A 46 -0.70 9.62 3.93
C PHE A 46 -1.06 9.76 2.46
N ASP A 47 -0.05 9.67 1.60
CA ASP A 47 -0.19 9.77 0.15
C ASP A 47 -0.19 8.41 -0.53
N LEU A 48 0.24 7.38 0.19
CA LEU A 48 0.37 6.02 -0.32
C LEU A 48 0.41 5.05 0.85
N ALA A 49 -0.12 3.85 0.67
CA ALA A 49 0.05 2.76 1.63
C ALA A 49 0.62 1.53 0.91
N ILE A 50 1.57 0.88 1.55
CA ILE A 50 2.14 -0.40 1.11
C ILE A 50 1.83 -1.40 2.22
N VAL A 51 1.04 -2.42 1.90
CA VAL A 51 0.47 -3.33 2.91
C VAL A 51 0.75 -4.77 2.52
N ASP A 52 1.35 -5.53 3.44
CA ASP A 52 1.46 -6.98 3.31
C ASP A 52 0.08 -7.62 3.52
N ILE A 53 -0.33 -8.47 2.58
CA ILE A 53 -1.62 -9.16 2.65
C ILE A 53 -1.64 -10.17 3.80
N LEU A 54 -0.52 -10.82 4.07
CA LEU A 54 -0.41 -11.83 5.13
C LEU A 54 0.24 -11.25 6.38
N LEU A 55 -0.52 -10.48 7.13
CA LEU A 55 -0.10 -9.98 8.43
C LEU A 55 -0.41 -11.01 9.51
N GLN A 56 0.45 -11.12 10.51
CA GLN A 56 0.21 -12.01 11.65
C GLN A 56 -1.10 -11.64 12.35
N GLY A 57 -2.01 -12.60 12.43
CA GLY A 57 -3.27 -12.42 13.13
C GLY A 57 -4.32 -11.57 12.42
N THR A 58 -4.03 -11.05 11.23
CA THR A 58 -4.95 -10.18 10.49
C THR A 58 -4.69 -10.28 9.00
N ASN A 59 -5.76 -10.27 8.22
CA ASN A 59 -5.66 -10.22 6.77
C ASN A 59 -5.40 -8.77 6.33
N GLY A 60 -4.34 -8.56 5.55
CA GLY A 60 -4.01 -7.24 5.02
C GLY A 60 -5.10 -6.64 4.13
N SER A 61 -5.91 -7.47 3.48
CA SER A 61 -7.04 -6.97 2.68
C SER A 61 -8.08 -6.25 3.54
N ASP A 62 -8.31 -6.74 4.74
CA ASP A 62 -9.21 -6.07 5.69
C ASP A 62 -8.66 -4.72 6.12
N LEU A 63 -7.36 -4.65 6.34
CA LEU A 63 -6.70 -3.37 6.64
C LEU A 63 -6.85 -2.40 5.48
N ILE A 64 -6.59 -2.82 4.25
CA ILE A 64 -6.73 -1.98 3.06
C ILE A 64 -8.15 -1.44 2.96
N THR A 65 -9.14 -2.29 3.17
CA THR A 65 -10.55 -1.88 3.17
C THR A 65 -10.81 -0.79 4.21
N ALA A 66 -10.30 -0.97 5.43
CA ALA A 66 -10.46 0.02 6.49
C ALA A 66 -9.80 1.36 6.16
N LEU A 67 -8.60 1.33 5.58
CA LEU A 67 -7.90 2.54 5.14
C LEU A 67 -8.66 3.26 4.02
N ARG A 68 -9.17 2.49 3.05
CA ARG A 68 -9.93 3.02 1.91
C ARG A 68 -11.28 3.61 2.30
N ARG A 69 -11.89 3.11 3.36
CA ARG A 69 -13.14 3.70 3.90
C ARG A 69 -12.88 5.08 4.49
N ARG A 70 -11.72 5.29 5.08
CA ARG A 70 -11.31 6.59 5.63
C ARG A 70 -10.80 7.54 4.57
N MET A 71 -10.13 7.00 3.54
CA MET A 71 -9.57 7.77 2.43
C MET A 71 -9.79 7.02 1.13
N PRO A 72 -10.94 7.23 0.46
CA PRO A 72 -11.31 6.46 -0.74
C PRO A 72 -10.33 6.57 -1.91
N GLY A 73 -9.60 7.66 -2.00
CA GLY A 73 -8.62 7.87 -3.07
C GLY A 73 -7.21 7.42 -2.75
N LEU A 74 -6.97 6.76 -1.63
CA LEU A 74 -5.63 6.37 -1.22
C LEU A 74 -5.03 5.35 -2.19
N PRO A 75 -3.88 5.67 -2.86
CA PRO A 75 -3.15 4.66 -3.62
C PRO A 75 -2.63 3.56 -2.70
N VAL A 76 -2.78 2.30 -3.10
CA VAL A 76 -2.35 1.16 -2.29
C VAL A 76 -1.58 0.16 -3.15
N VAL A 77 -0.43 -0.27 -2.63
CA VAL A 77 0.32 -1.42 -3.14
C VAL A 77 0.19 -2.55 -2.13
N ALA A 78 -0.36 -3.67 -2.56
CA ALA A 78 -0.46 -4.87 -1.72
C ALA A 78 0.73 -5.78 -2.02
N ILE A 79 1.45 -6.19 -0.98
CA ILE A 79 2.58 -7.11 -1.11
C ILE A 79 2.14 -8.49 -0.68
N SER A 80 2.54 -9.51 -1.44
CA SER A 80 2.18 -10.89 -1.13
C SER A 80 3.31 -11.86 -1.44
N GLY A 81 3.34 -12.97 -0.71
CA GLY A 81 4.07 -14.15 -1.15
C GLY A 81 3.33 -14.83 -2.31
N MET A 82 3.89 -15.93 -2.82
CA MET A 82 3.23 -16.72 -3.85
C MET A 82 1.82 -17.11 -3.38
N ASP A 83 0.87 -17.05 -4.28
CA ASP A 83 -0.54 -17.46 -4.09
C ASP A 83 -1.39 -16.56 -3.20
N ALA A 84 -0.81 -15.62 -2.46
CA ALA A 84 -1.61 -14.74 -1.58
C ALA A 84 -2.53 -13.80 -2.36
N LEU A 85 -2.18 -13.47 -3.60
CA LEU A 85 -2.99 -12.60 -4.46
C LEU A 85 -4.34 -13.20 -4.82
N ASP A 86 -4.43 -14.53 -4.85
CA ASP A 86 -5.67 -15.25 -5.14
C ASP A 86 -6.72 -15.08 -4.03
N PHE A 87 -6.28 -14.59 -2.86
CA PHE A 87 -7.16 -14.40 -1.71
C PHE A 87 -7.64 -12.95 -1.54
N LEU A 88 -7.32 -12.06 -2.48
CA LEU A 88 -7.87 -10.70 -2.44
C LEU A 88 -9.34 -10.73 -2.88
N PRO A 89 -10.27 -10.32 -2.01
CA PRO A 89 -11.67 -10.28 -2.40
C PRO A 89 -11.92 -9.23 -3.48
N GLU A 90 -12.85 -9.52 -4.38
CA GLU A 90 -13.28 -8.57 -5.40
C GLU A 90 -14.32 -7.62 -4.79
N THR A 91 -13.86 -6.54 -4.19
CA THR A 91 -14.70 -5.51 -3.60
C THR A 91 -14.34 -4.14 -4.18
N PRO A 92 -15.25 -3.16 -4.13
CA PRO A 92 -14.94 -1.82 -4.64
C PRO A 92 -13.72 -1.18 -4.00
N GLU A 93 -13.49 -1.42 -2.72
CA GLU A 93 -12.35 -0.87 -1.98
C GLU A 93 -11.00 -1.43 -2.43
N LEU A 94 -11.00 -2.59 -3.11
CA LEU A 94 -9.78 -3.28 -3.54
C LEU A 94 -9.59 -3.29 -5.06
N SER A 95 -10.53 -2.71 -5.82
CA SER A 95 -10.59 -2.86 -7.27
C SER A 95 -9.38 -2.32 -8.02
N ASP A 96 -8.70 -1.32 -7.48
CA ASP A 96 -7.55 -0.66 -8.11
C ASP A 96 -6.25 -0.84 -7.31
N VAL A 97 -6.22 -1.77 -6.37
CA VAL A 97 -5.02 -2.10 -5.61
C VAL A 97 -4.00 -2.76 -6.53
N VAL A 98 -2.79 -2.22 -6.53
CA VAL A 98 -1.69 -2.78 -7.31
C VAL A 98 -1.00 -3.85 -6.47
N CYS A 99 -0.77 -5.01 -7.05
CA CYS A 99 -0.18 -6.15 -6.34
C CYS A 99 1.29 -6.32 -6.70
N LEU A 100 2.12 -6.58 -5.69
CA LEU A 100 3.55 -6.80 -5.84
C LEU A 100 3.91 -8.10 -5.14
N GLN A 101 4.48 -9.05 -5.87
CA GLN A 101 4.83 -10.37 -5.34
C GLN A 101 6.23 -10.38 -4.75
N LYS A 102 6.39 -11.03 -3.59
CA LYS A 102 7.69 -11.30 -2.98
C LYS A 102 8.33 -12.54 -3.63
N PRO A 103 9.64 -12.57 -3.84
CA PRO A 103 10.60 -11.48 -3.65
C PRO A 103 10.51 -10.46 -4.79
N PHE A 104 10.75 -9.20 -4.48
CA PHE A 104 10.72 -8.12 -5.48
C PHE A 104 12.06 -7.35 -5.46
N ARG A 105 12.38 -6.74 -6.59
CA ARG A 105 13.54 -5.86 -6.73
C ARG A 105 13.11 -4.41 -6.48
N PRO A 106 14.05 -3.50 -6.15
CA PRO A 106 13.72 -2.09 -5.98
C PRO A 106 12.94 -1.48 -7.16
N GLN A 107 13.31 -1.83 -8.39
CA GLN A 107 12.60 -1.32 -9.56
C GLN A 107 11.17 -1.84 -9.67
N ASP A 108 10.91 -3.07 -9.22
CA ASP A 108 9.56 -3.64 -9.20
C ASP A 108 8.67 -2.88 -8.21
N LEU A 109 9.22 -2.54 -7.05
CA LEU A 109 8.53 -1.72 -6.06
C LEU A 109 8.19 -0.35 -6.63
N MET A 110 9.13 0.31 -7.27
CA MET A 110 8.90 1.64 -7.84
C MET A 110 7.87 1.62 -8.97
N ARG A 111 7.88 0.58 -9.79
CA ARG A 111 6.85 0.40 -10.83
C ARG A 111 5.46 0.20 -10.24
N ALA A 112 5.36 -0.58 -9.16
CA ALA A 112 4.09 -0.78 -8.47
C ALA A 112 3.55 0.53 -7.89
N ILE A 113 4.41 1.33 -7.30
CA ILE A 113 4.05 2.64 -6.75
C ILE A 113 3.57 3.57 -7.87
N GLU A 114 4.29 3.65 -8.97
CA GLU A 114 3.89 4.45 -10.12
C GLU A 114 2.54 4.00 -10.68
N ALA A 115 2.33 2.70 -10.78
CA ALA A 115 1.05 2.15 -11.25
C ALA A 115 -0.09 2.51 -10.31
N ALA A 116 0.11 2.43 -9.00
CA ALA A 116 -0.91 2.78 -8.02
C ALA A 116 -1.28 4.27 -8.09
N GLN A 117 -0.28 5.14 -8.19
CA GLN A 117 -0.49 6.58 -8.30
C GLN A 117 -1.02 6.98 -9.67
N GLY A 118 -0.54 6.35 -10.73
CA GLY A 118 -0.96 6.61 -12.11
C GLY A 118 -2.40 6.18 -12.37
N SER A 119 -2.83 5.06 -11.82
CA SER A 119 -4.20 4.59 -11.93
C SER A 119 -5.20 5.60 -11.35
N LEU A 120 -4.87 6.18 -10.20
CA LEU A 120 -5.68 7.21 -9.58
C LEU A 120 -5.73 8.48 -10.44
N ARG A 121 -4.59 8.90 -11.00
CA ARG A 121 -4.50 10.06 -11.88
C ARG A 121 -5.34 9.88 -13.13
N GLN A 122 -5.30 8.71 -13.74
CA GLN A 122 -6.10 8.39 -14.92
C GLN A 122 -7.59 8.47 -14.62
N SER A 123 -8.02 7.93 -13.48
CA SER A 123 -9.41 8.02 -13.04
C SER A 123 -9.85 9.46 -12.83
N ALA A 124 -9.01 10.29 -12.20
CA ALA A 124 -9.31 11.70 -11.96
C ALA A 124 -9.38 12.48 -13.26
N VAL A 125 -8.47 12.24 -14.21
CA VAL A 125 -8.49 12.90 -15.52
C VAL A 125 -9.72 12.50 -16.33
N ALA A 126 -10.08 11.22 -16.33
CA ALA A 126 -11.27 10.74 -17.01
C ALA A 126 -12.54 11.36 -16.43
N ALA A 127 -12.63 11.49 -15.13
CA ALA A 127 -13.76 12.13 -14.45
C ALA A 127 -13.83 13.62 -14.79
N ALA A 128 -12.69 14.32 -14.84
CA ALA A 128 -12.64 15.74 -15.17
C ALA A 128 -12.99 16.03 -16.64
N ALA A 129 -12.72 15.08 -17.54
CA ALA A 129 -13.01 15.21 -18.96
C ALA A 129 -14.50 15.03 -19.32
N ARG A 130 -15.29 14.55 -18.39
CA ARG A 130 -16.72 14.35 -18.59
C ARG A 130 -17.51 15.58 -18.19
#